data_0cefde76a154870a3d1bc5e6ac4ca879
#
_entry.id   0cefde76a154870a3d1bc5e6ac4ca879
#
_cell.length_a   1.000
_cell.length_b   1.000
_cell.length_c   1.000
_cell.angle_alpha   90.00
_cell.angle_beta   90.00
_cell.angle_gamma   90.00
#
_symmetry.space_group_name_H-M   'P 1'
#
loop_
_entity.id
_entity.type
_entity.pdbx_description
1 polymer ?
#
loop_
_entity_poly.entity_id
_entity_poly.type
_entity_poly.pdbx_seq_one_letter_code
_entity_poly.pdbx_strand_id
1 'polypeptide(L)'
;MHHANEAVTEVRRAEFFRQGGAMRELVQGKHWLLLTRWVNLSRGKKHMLQELFALNRRPMKAYLLKESLDRLWNYRYPGAMMRYLQQWMDQLRWQRLRPLEKLADMLVKHLPGILNYCEHKVPLGVVEAINGNIKALLRRGRGYRDIKYLLLKAQRLTFTKTEFITLQKAA
;
A
#
# COMPACT_ATOMS: atom_id res chain seq x y z
N MET A 1 -1.19 -0.21 0.29
CA MET A 1 0.19 -0.67 0.61
C MET A 1 1.14 0.41 1.12
N HIS A 2 0.87 1.71 0.90
CA HIS A 2 1.73 2.81 1.37
C HIS A 2 1.98 2.73 2.89
N HIS A 3 0.95 2.72 3.72
CA HIS A 3 1.08 2.64 5.19
C HIS A 3 1.78 1.36 5.69
N ALA A 4 1.62 0.24 5.00
CA ALA A 4 2.36 -0.98 5.35
C ALA A 4 3.87 -0.83 5.08
N ASN A 5 4.24 -0.14 3.99
CA ASN A 5 5.63 0.18 3.69
C ASN A 5 6.22 1.18 4.71
N GLU A 6 5.44 2.16 5.16
CA GLU A 6 5.83 3.09 6.24
C GLU A 6 6.11 2.33 7.53
N ALA A 7 5.19 1.45 7.95
CA ALA A 7 5.37 0.64 9.15
C ALA A 7 6.64 -0.23 9.10
N VAL A 8 6.93 -0.88 7.96
CA VAL A 8 8.18 -1.64 7.76
C VAL A 8 9.40 -0.73 7.82
N THR A 9 9.32 0.48 7.26
CA THR A 9 10.40 1.47 7.29
C THR A 9 10.68 1.93 8.72
N GLU A 10 9.65 2.15 9.53
CA GLU A 10 9.81 2.50 10.95
C GLU A 10 10.47 1.36 11.75
N VAL A 11 10.05 0.11 11.54
CA VAL A 11 10.70 -1.05 12.17
C VAL A 11 12.17 -1.12 11.78
N ARG A 12 12.50 -0.94 10.51
CA ARG A 12 13.89 -0.91 10.04
C ARG A 12 14.70 0.22 10.69
N ARG A 13 14.14 1.42 10.76
CA ARG A 13 14.79 2.58 11.40
C ARG A 13 15.05 2.31 12.88
N ALA A 14 14.07 1.77 13.60
CA ALA A 14 14.23 1.44 15.01
C ALA A 14 15.36 0.41 15.24
N GLU A 15 15.48 -0.60 14.36
CA GLU A 15 16.56 -1.57 14.43
C GLU A 15 17.92 -0.96 14.05
N PHE A 16 17.94 -0.08 13.07
CA PHE A 16 19.16 0.63 12.67
C PHE A 16 19.78 1.45 13.82
N PHE A 17 18.93 2.11 14.63
CA PHE A 17 19.39 2.86 15.79
C PHE A 17 19.72 2.00 17.00
N ARG A 18 19.08 0.82 17.10
CA ARG A 18 19.29 -0.12 18.21
C ARG A 18 20.59 -0.89 18.07
N GLN A 19 21.01 -1.17 16.85
CA GLN A 19 22.18 -1.97 16.57
C GLN A 19 23.36 -1.07 16.17
N GLY A 20 24.56 -1.36 16.69
CA GLY A 20 25.79 -0.66 16.35
C GLY A 20 26.67 -1.43 15.35
N GLY A 21 27.69 -0.78 14.79
CA GLY A 21 28.76 -1.40 14.02
C GLY A 21 28.32 -2.05 12.71
N ALA A 22 28.89 -3.22 12.41
CA ALA A 22 28.73 -3.95 11.14
C ALA A 22 27.26 -4.26 10.76
N MET A 23 26.37 -4.45 11.74
CA MET A 23 24.96 -4.69 11.50
C MET A 23 24.24 -3.45 10.95
N ARG A 24 24.72 -2.26 11.30
CA ARG A 24 24.21 -0.98 10.80
C ARG A 24 24.48 -0.84 9.29
N GLU A 25 25.67 -1.22 8.83
CA GLU A 25 26.04 -1.21 7.41
C GLU A 25 25.19 -2.19 6.58
N LEU A 26 24.87 -3.36 7.13
CA LEU A 26 24.00 -4.34 6.46
C LEU A 26 22.56 -3.83 6.22
N VAL A 27 22.05 -2.98 7.11
CA VAL A 27 20.71 -2.40 6.99
C VAL A 27 20.73 -1.12 6.14
N GLN A 28 21.88 -0.45 6.06
CA GLN A 28 22.04 0.78 5.29
C GLN A 28 21.88 0.50 3.79
N GLY A 29 21.17 1.36 3.09
CA GLY A 29 20.96 1.23 1.64
C GLY A 29 20.02 0.13 1.17
N LYS A 30 19.65 -0.84 2.02
CA LYS A 30 18.82 -2.01 1.65
C LYS A 30 17.32 -1.83 1.91
N HIS A 31 16.85 -0.61 2.20
CA HIS A 31 15.43 -0.36 2.49
C HIS A 31 14.49 -0.76 1.34
N TRP A 32 14.92 -0.59 0.09
CA TRP A 32 14.13 -0.96 -1.08
C TRP A 32 13.84 -2.46 -1.15
N LEU A 33 14.73 -3.31 -0.64
CA LEU A 33 14.51 -4.76 -0.57
C LEU A 33 13.30 -5.09 0.31
N LEU A 34 13.16 -4.40 1.45
CA LEU A 34 12.06 -4.58 2.38
C LEU A 34 10.73 -4.00 1.87
N LEU A 35 10.76 -3.04 0.95
CA LEU A 35 9.57 -2.44 0.38
C LEU A 35 9.06 -3.18 -0.86
N THR A 36 9.95 -3.87 -1.56
CA THR A 36 9.61 -4.62 -2.77
C THR A 36 8.96 -5.96 -2.40
N ARG A 37 7.92 -6.37 -3.14
CA ARG A 37 7.28 -7.67 -2.99
C ARG A 37 8.27 -8.78 -3.38
N TRP A 38 8.19 -9.90 -2.66
CA TRP A 38 9.06 -11.07 -2.91
C TRP A 38 9.05 -11.54 -4.37
N VAL A 39 7.88 -11.56 -5.00
CA VAL A 39 7.71 -12.00 -6.39
C VAL A 39 8.44 -11.09 -7.39
N ASN A 40 8.61 -9.82 -7.07
CA ASN A 40 9.25 -8.82 -7.94
C ASN A 40 10.76 -8.71 -7.71
N LEU A 41 11.32 -9.46 -6.77
CA LEU A 41 12.75 -9.46 -6.48
C LEU A 41 13.49 -10.42 -7.43
N SER A 42 14.61 -9.98 -8.01
CA SER A 42 15.55 -10.83 -8.74
C SER A 42 16.22 -11.84 -7.80
N ARG A 43 16.81 -12.93 -8.34
CA ARG A 43 17.48 -13.97 -7.55
C ARG A 43 18.54 -13.39 -6.59
N GLY A 44 19.42 -12.51 -7.06
CA GLY A 44 20.44 -11.88 -6.23
C GLY A 44 19.85 -11.01 -5.10
N LYS A 45 18.77 -10.24 -5.38
CA LYS A 45 18.07 -9.46 -4.37
C LYS A 45 17.36 -10.32 -3.33
N LYS A 46 16.82 -11.48 -3.73
CA LYS A 46 16.25 -12.48 -2.80
C LYS A 46 17.29 -13.02 -1.85
N HIS A 47 18.47 -13.37 -2.36
CA HIS A 47 19.60 -13.83 -1.54
C HIS A 47 20.03 -12.77 -0.53
N MET A 48 20.24 -11.53 -0.97
CA MET A 48 20.57 -10.41 -0.07
C MET A 48 19.51 -10.18 1.02
N LEU A 49 18.22 -10.37 0.69
CA LEU A 49 17.13 -10.23 1.65
C LEU A 49 17.13 -11.39 2.66
N GLN A 50 17.43 -12.61 2.21
CA GLN A 50 17.57 -13.78 3.09
C GLN A 50 18.74 -13.63 4.06
N GLU A 51 19.89 -13.13 3.61
CA GLU A 51 21.03 -12.80 4.47
C GLU A 51 20.65 -11.76 5.54
N LEU A 52 19.95 -10.69 5.13
CA LEU A 52 19.44 -9.69 6.07
C LEU A 52 18.50 -10.31 7.11
N PHE A 53 17.65 -11.24 6.72
CA PHE A 53 16.72 -11.92 7.61
C PHE A 53 17.39 -12.91 8.56
N ALA A 54 18.44 -13.59 8.13
CA ALA A 54 19.23 -14.46 8.98
C ALA A 54 19.89 -13.70 10.15
N LEU A 55 20.27 -12.45 9.88
CA LEU A 55 20.93 -11.59 10.87
C LEU A 55 19.94 -10.80 11.75
N ASN A 56 18.75 -10.51 11.24
CA ASN A 56 17.80 -9.66 11.96
C ASN A 56 16.34 -10.15 11.82
N ARG A 57 15.83 -10.75 12.88
CA ARG A 57 14.48 -11.33 12.93
C ARG A 57 13.36 -10.30 12.90
N ARG A 58 13.56 -9.07 13.41
CA ARG A 58 12.48 -8.07 13.49
C ARG A 58 12.08 -7.50 12.13
N PRO A 59 13.00 -7.02 11.28
CA PRO A 59 12.70 -6.67 9.90
C PRO A 59 12.12 -7.83 9.10
N MET A 60 12.62 -9.06 9.30
CA MET A 60 12.04 -10.26 8.68
C MET A 60 10.56 -10.43 9.02
N LYS A 61 10.22 -10.37 10.31
CA LYS A 61 8.84 -10.50 10.77
C LYS A 61 7.95 -9.39 10.20
N ALA A 62 8.44 -8.14 10.22
CA ALA A 62 7.72 -7.00 9.65
C ALA A 62 7.48 -7.17 8.15
N TYR A 63 8.47 -7.67 7.42
CA TYR A 63 8.35 -7.96 5.99
C TYR A 63 7.31 -9.06 5.72
N LEU A 64 7.37 -10.19 6.43
CA LEU A 64 6.41 -11.29 6.26
C LEU A 64 4.98 -10.86 6.59
N LEU A 65 4.79 -10.05 7.63
CA LEU A 65 3.48 -9.49 7.98
C LEU A 65 2.96 -8.52 6.90
N LYS A 66 3.84 -7.72 6.30
CA LYS A 66 3.48 -6.86 5.15
C LYS A 66 3.06 -7.71 3.94
N GLU A 67 3.83 -8.73 3.58
CA GLU A 67 3.53 -9.62 2.44
C GLU A 67 2.21 -10.39 2.67
N SER A 68 1.97 -10.85 3.91
CA SER A 68 0.71 -11.51 4.24
C SER A 68 -0.47 -10.55 4.18
N LEU A 69 -0.34 -9.31 4.64
CA LEU A 69 -1.39 -8.29 4.58
C LEU A 69 -1.83 -8.00 3.13
N ASP A 70 -0.93 -8.08 2.17
CA ASP A 70 -1.26 -7.86 0.75
C ASP A 70 -2.32 -8.85 0.24
N ARG A 71 -2.38 -10.06 0.79
CA ARG A 71 -3.38 -11.07 0.44
C ARG A 71 -4.80 -10.67 0.85
N LEU A 72 -4.96 -9.76 1.82
CA LEU A 72 -6.24 -9.25 2.27
C LEU A 72 -7.08 -8.71 1.09
N TRP A 73 -6.44 -8.05 0.14
CA TRP A 73 -7.09 -7.42 -1.01
C TRP A 73 -7.59 -8.41 -2.07
N ASN A 74 -7.20 -9.68 -1.98
CA ASN A 74 -7.63 -10.73 -2.93
C ASN A 74 -8.98 -11.33 -2.57
N TYR A 75 -9.47 -11.12 -1.34
CA TYR A 75 -10.76 -11.65 -0.91
C TYR A 75 -11.92 -10.94 -1.61
N ARG A 76 -12.95 -11.72 -1.94
CA ARG A 76 -14.20 -11.25 -2.56
C ARG A 76 -15.38 -11.28 -1.59
N TYR A 77 -15.27 -12.01 -0.48
CA TYR A 77 -16.32 -12.17 0.51
C TYR A 77 -15.93 -11.45 1.81
N PRO A 78 -16.75 -10.47 2.28
CA PRO A 78 -16.43 -9.68 3.47
C PRO A 78 -16.15 -10.53 4.72
N GLY A 79 -16.94 -11.59 4.94
CA GLY A 79 -16.74 -12.48 6.09
C GLY A 79 -15.41 -13.25 6.05
N ALA A 80 -14.94 -13.66 4.88
CA ALA A 80 -13.64 -14.30 4.72
C ALA A 80 -12.49 -13.29 4.90
N MET A 81 -12.63 -12.08 4.36
CA MET A 81 -11.70 -10.98 4.52
C MET A 81 -11.54 -10.60 6.00
N MET A 82 -12.66 -10.50 6.73
CA MET A 82 -12.68 -10.17 8.15
C MET A 82 -11.97 -11.22 8.99
N ARG A 83 -12.25 -12.51 8.76
CA ARG A 83 -11.56 -13.63 9.43
C ARG A 83 -10.04 -13.59 9.16
N TYR A 84 -9.66 -13.32 7.92
CA TYR A 84 -8.24 -13.20 7.57
C TYR A 84 -7.57 -12.03 8.27
N LEU A 85 -8.22 -10.86 8.30
CA LEU A 85 -7.71 -9.69 9.01
C LEU A 85 -7.55 -9.97 10.51
N GLN A 86 -8.51 -10.63 11.12
CA GLN A 86 -8.44 -11.02 12.52
C GLN A 86 -7.27 -11.97 12.78
N GLN A 87 -7.09 -13.01 11.98
CA GLN A 87 -5.95 -13.92 12.08
C GLN A 87 -4.61 -13.18 11.89
N TRP A 88 -4.55 -12.21 10.99
CA TRP A 88 -3.38 -11.38 10.79
C TRP A 88 -3.07 -10.51 12.02
N MET A 89 -4.09 -9.91 12.63
CA MET A 89 -3.92 -9.14 13.87
C MET A 89 -3.49 -10.03 15.05
N ASP A 90 -4.02 -11.25 15.15
CA ASP A 90 -3.62 -12.20 16.18
C ASP A 90 -2.14 -12.59 16.04
N GLN A 91 -1.66 -12.81 14.83
CA GLN A 91 -0.23 -13.04 14.57
C GLN A 91 0.63 -11.85 14.98
N LEU A 92 0.14 -10.63 14.77
CA LEU A 92 0.85 -9.40 15.09
C LEU A 92 1.01 -9.19 16.60
N ARG A 93 -0.01 -9.55 17.39
CA ARG A 93 -0.10 -9.33 18.86
C ARG A 93 1.14 -9.78 19.63
N TRP A 94 1.77 -10.88 19.20
CA TRP A 94 2.94 -11.47 19.86
C TRP A 94 4.29 -10.95 19.34
N GLN A 95 4.28 -10.14 18.28
CA GLN A 95 5.52 -9.71 17.64
C GLN A 95 6.11 -8.44 18.25
N ARG A 96 5.37 -7.70 19.06
CA ARG A 96 5.79 -6.42 19.68
C ARG A 96 6.34 -5.42 18.64
N LEU A 97 5.66 -5.30 17.50
CA LEU A 97 6.01 -4.40 16.39
C LEU A 97 5.05 -3.21 16.38
N ARG A 98 5.26 -2.24 17.26
CA ARG A 98 4.39 -1.05 17.42
C ARG A 98 3.97 -0.37 16.11
N PRO A 99 4.86 -0.18 15.10
CA PRO A 99 4.41 0.43 13.85
C PRO A 99 3.35 -0.39 13.11
N LEU A 100 3.41 -1.73 13.17
CA LEU A 100 2.41 -2.60 12.57
C LEU A 100 1.14 -2.70 13.43
N GLU A 101 1.25 -2.54 14.76
CA GLU A 101 0.09 -2.42 15.65
C GLU A 101 -0.73 -1.16 15.31
N LYS A 102 -0.07 -0.01 15.13
CA LYS A 102 -0.71 1.24 14.65
C LYS A 102 -1.38 1.06 13.29
N LEU A 103 -0.74 0.30 12.39
CA LEU A 103 -1.33 -0.04 11.10
C LEU A 103 -2.61 -0.89 11.28
N ALA A 104 -2.61 -1.86 12.19
CA ALA A 104 -3.78 -2.68 12.51
C ALA A 104 -4.93 -1.81 13.05
N ASP A 105 -4.65 -0.90 13.99
CA ASP A 105 -5.65 0.04 14.53
C ASP A 105 -6.25 0.92 13.42
N MET A 106 -5.42 1.41 12.49
CA MET A 106 -5.89 2.17 11.34
C MET A 106 -6.78 1.31 10.42
N LEU A 107 -6.44 0.06 10.15
CA LEU A 107 -7.26 -0.84 9.34
C LEU A 107 -8.62 -1.11 10.01
N VAL A 108 -8.65 -1.33 11.31
CA VAL A 108 -9.89 -1.50 12.07
C VAL A 108 -10.75 -0.23 12.00
N LYS A 109 -10.16 0.94 12.15
CA LYS A 109 -10.86 2.23 12.04
C LYS A 109 -11.54 2.41 10.67
N HIS A 110 -10.91 1.91 9.61
CA HIS A 110 -11.42 2.01 8.23
C HIS A 110 -12.09 0.74 7.72
N LEU A 111 -12.42 -0.20 8.64
CA LEU A 111 -12.98 -1.50 8.30
C LEU A 111 -14.23 -1.44 7.40
N PRO A 112 -15.21 -0.55 7.62
CA PRO A 112 -16.38 -0.46 6.75
C PRO A 112 -16.00 -0.18 5.28
N GLY A 113 -15.06 0.74 5.05
CA GLY A 113 -14.57 1.05 3.70
C GLY A 113 -13.80 -0.11 3.06
N ILE A 114 -13.04 -0.86 3.87
CA ILE A 114 -12.29 -2.04 3.42
C ILE A 114 -13.26 -3.15 3.00
N LEU A 115 -14.32 -3.40 3.78
CA LEU A 115 -15.34 -4.39 3.46
C LEU A 115 -16.14 -3.99 2.21
N ASN A 116 -16.50 -2.72 2.08
CA ASN A 116 -17.15 -2.19 0.89
C ASN A 116 -16.27 -2.37 -0.38
N TYR A 117 -14.97 -2.12 -0.28
CA TYR A 117 -14.03 -2.41 -1.36
C TYR A 117 -14.01 -3.91 -1.71
N CYS A 118 -14.12 -4.81 -0.71
CA CYS A 118 -14.15 -6.25 -0.94
C CYS A 118 -15.33 -6.67 -1.83
N GLU A 119 -16.50 -6.07 -1.62
CA GLU A 119 -17.71 -6.35 -2.40
C GLU A 119 -17.65 -5.75 -3.81
N HIS A 120 -17.27 -4.50 -3.93
CA HIS A 120 -17.40 -3.75 -5.16
C HIS A 120 -16.15 -3.74 -6.05
N LYS A 121 -14.96 -4.03 -5.49
CA LYS A 121 -13.68 -4.09 -6.22
C LYS A 121 -13.44 -2.92 -7.19
N VAL A 122 -13.75 -1.70 -6.75
CA VAL A 122 -13.56 -0.50 -7.58
C VAL A 122 -12.08 -0.34 -7.94
N PRO A 123 -11.72 -0.26 -9.22
CA PRO A 123 -10.32 -0.11 -9.65
C PRO A 123 -9.79 1.26 -9.21
N LEU A 124 -8.93 1.30 -8.21
CA LEU A 124 -8.32 2.54 -7.71
C LEU A 124 -7.55 3.31 -8.79
N GLY A 125 -6.98 2.62 -9.79
CA GLY A 125 -6.29 3.24 -10.90
C GLY A 125 -7.16 4.21 -11.70
N VAL A 126 -8.46 3.93 -11.85
CA VAL A 126 -9.41 4.84 -12.51
C VAL A 126 -9.60 6.10 -11.67
N VAL A 127 -9.78 5.95 -10.35
CA VAL A 127 -9.95 7.07 -9.42
C VAL A 127 -8.68 7.93 -9.38
N GLU A 128 -7.50 7.30 -9.35
CA GLU A 128 -6.22 8.02 -9.39
C GLU A 128 -6.03 8.78 -10.71
N ALA A 129 -6.39 8.18 -11.84
CA ALA A 129 -6.33 8.83 -13.14
C ALA A 129 -7.27 10.06 -13.20
N ILE A 130 -8.49 9.93 -12.69
CA ILE A 130 -9.47 11.04 -12.62
C ILE A 130 -8.91 12.16 -11.72
N ASN A 131 -8.43 11.81 -10.53
CA ASN A 131 -7.85 12.79 -9.61
C ASN A 131 -6.60 13.47 -10.20
N GLY A 132 -5.77 12.72 -10.95
CA GLY A 132 -4.62 13.24 -11.68
C GLY A 132 -5.04 14.27 -12.74
N ASN A 133 -6.11 13.98 -13.50
CA ASN A 133 -6.67 14.88 -14.50
C ASN A 133 -7.25 16.15 -13.88
N ILE A 134 -7.97 16.04 -12.76
CA ILE A 134 -8.50 17.19 -12.01
C ILE A 134 -7.36 18.08 -11.51
N LYS A 135 -6.30 17.50 -10.93
CA LYS A 135 -5.11 18.23 -10.51
C LYS A 135 -4.39 18.91 -11.66
N ALA A 136 -4.32 18.27 -12.82
CA ALA A 136 -3.75 18.87 -14.04
C ALA A 136 -4.61 20.04 -14.55
N LEU A 137 -5.94 19.90 -14.51
CA LEU A 137 -6.88 20.95 -14.86
C LEU A 137 -6.70 22.18 -13.96
N LEU A 138 -6.61 21.97 -12.65
CA LEU A 138 -6.39 23.05 -11.66
C LEU A 138 -5.06 23.78 -11.92
N ARG A 139 -3.98 23.05 -12.20
CA ARG A 139 -2.67 23.67 -12.52
C ARG A 139 -2.69 24.50 -13.80
N ARG A 140 -3.35 24.01 -14.87
CA ARG A 140 -3.46 24.75 -16.14
C ARG A 140 -4.29 26.01 -16.01
N GLY A 141 -5.31 26.00 -15.15
CA GLY A 141 -6.23 27.12 -14.97
C GLY A 141 -5.70 28.22 -14.04
N ARG A 142 -4.50 28.08 -13.47
CA ARG A 142 -3.89 29.03 -12.51
C ARG A 142 -4.84 29.49 -11.41
N GLY A 143 -5.78 28.63 -11.02
CA GLY A 143 -6.87 28.90 -10.08
C GLY A 143 -8.19 29.22 -10.82
N TYR A 144 -9.22 28.47 -10.49
CA TYR A 144 -10.60 28.73 -10.97
C TYR A 144 -11.33 29.52 -9.90
N ARG A 145 -11.81 30.73 -10.25
CA ARG A 145 -12.68 31.52 -9.35
C ARG A 145 -14.07 30.92 -9.23
N ASP A 146 -14.57 30.32 -10.33
CA ASP A 146 -15.88 29.68 -10.37
C ASP A 146 -15.73 28.16 -10.20
N ILE A 147 -16.14 27.66 -9.03
CA ILE A 147 -16.11 26.24 -8.68
C ILE A 147 -17.10 25.44 -9.54
N LYS A 148 -18.27 26.03 -9.91
CA LYS A 148 -19.26 25.35 -10.74
C LYS A 148 -18.70 25.07 -12.15
N TYR A 149 -18.02 26.05 -12.72
CA TYR A 149 -17.33 25.89 -14.00
C TYR A 149 -16.21 24.83 -13.95
N LEU A 150 -15.44 24.80 -12.85
CA LEU A 150 -14.43 23.76 -12.64
C LEU A 150 -15.06 22.37 -12.58
N LEU A 151 -16.17 22.19 -11.86
CA LEU A 151 -16.88 20.92 -11.73
C LEU A 151 -17.41 20.44 -13.09
N LEU A 152 -18.01 21.34 -13.90
CA LEU A 152 -18.46 21.02 -15.26
C LEU A 152 -17.31 20.56 -16.14
N LYS A 153 -16.16 21.23 -16.09
CA LYS A 153 -14.96 20.82 -16.83
C LYS A 153 -14.43 19.46 -16.35
N ALA A 154 -14.40 19.22 -15.04
CA ALA A 154 -13.96 17.96 -14.47
C ALA A 154 -14.90 16.81 -14.89
N GLN A 155 -16.20 17.00 -14.85
CA GLN A 155 -17.20 16.06 -15.34
C GLN A 155 -16.98 15.73 -16.83
N ARG A 156 -16.82 16.74 -17.67
CA ARG A 156 -16.59 16.53 -19.11
C ARG A 156 -15.31 15.74 -19.38
N LEU A 157 -14.23 15.94 -18.61
CA LEU A 157 -13.00 15.16 -18.72
C LEU A 157 -13.18 13.68 -18.36
N THR A 158 -14.08 13.38 -17.42
CA THR A 158 -14.39 12.00 -17.04
C THR A 158 -15.26 11.31 -18.09
N PHE A 159 -16.27 11.95 -18.64
CA PHE A 159 -17.17 11.41 -19.66
C PHE A 159 -16.44 11.10 -20.97
N THR A 160 -15.66 12.03 -21.50
CA THR A 160 -14.94 11.83 -22.79
C THR A 160 -13.97 10.66 -22.76
N LYS A 161 -13.32 10.37 -21.62
CA LYS A 161 -12.43 9.21 -21.50
C LYS A 161 -13.18 7.89 -21.35
N THR A 162 -14.34 7.89 -20.71
CA THR A 162 -15.15 6.68 -20.52
C THR A 162 -15.80 6.25 -21.85
N GLU A 163 -16.26 7.19 -22.64
CA GLU A 163 -16.79 6.92 -24.00
C GLU A 163 -15.70 6.37 -24.93
N PHE A 164 -14.47 6.89 -24.87
CA PHE A 164 -13.35 6.39 -25.68
C PHE A 164 -12.98 4.94 -25.33
N ILE A 165 -13.02 4.57 -24.05
CA ILE A 165 -12.72 3.20 -23.58
C ILE A 165 -13.85 2.23 -23.98
N THR A 166 -15.10 2.66 -23.96
CA THR A 166 -16.24 1.85 -24.41
C THR A 166 -16.23 1.62 -25.91
N LEU A 167 -15.87 2.63 -26.71
CA LEU A 167 -15.76 2.51 -28.17
C LEU A 167 -14.57 1.61 -28.61
N GLN A 168 -13.44 1.63 -27.88
CA GLN A 168 -12.31 0.72 -28.16
C GLN A 168 -12.59 -0.74 -27.77
N LYS A 169 -13.54 -1.01 -26.88
CA LYS A 169 -13.95 -2.38 -26.52
C LYS A 169 -15.07 -2.93 -27.41
N ALA A 170 -15.71 -2.09 -28.20
CA ALA A 170 -16.79 -2.45 -29.11
C ALA A 170 -16.32 -2.58 -30.58
N ALA A 171 -15.06 -2.30 -30.89
CA ALA A 171 -14.39 -2.51 -32.16
C ALA A 171 -13.42 -3.70 -32.07
#